data_8d55054178711ba1aa859b7c61c0b28e
#
_entry.id   8d55054178711ba1aa859b7c61c0b28e
#
_cell.length_a   1.000
_cell.length_b   1.000
_cell.length_c   1.000
_cell.angle_alpha   90.00
_cell.angle_beta   90.00
_cell.angle_gamma   90.00
#
_symmetry.space_group_name_H-M   'P 1'
#
loop_
_entity.id
_entity.type
_entity.pdbx_description
1 polymer ?
#
loop_
_entity_poly.entity_id
_entity_poly.type
_entity_poly.pdbx_seq_one_letter_code
_entity_poly.pdbx_strand_id
1 'polypeptide(L)'
;MSKSKDEAATTSDKAANDKVKVVFTPSGRQGYVPVGTSVLTAARQLGVDIDSVCGGRAMCGRCQIDVGIGEFAKHGLKSGADHLAAVTAVETRYADKRGMIDGRRLSCQAKLLNDAVIDVPPESQVHNQLVRKEADGRSIEMDPIVRLCFVEVREPDMHEPSGDLRRLIEALEGQWPDRVTGDITCDLHVIQRLQPFLRQGKWHVTLALRDGHQIVAIWPGLKDQIAGVAIDVGSTTMSAHLCDMVTGTVLASTGAMNPQIRFGEDLMSRVSYGIMNPGGAAEMNKAVIAGLQTLIDGAAKQAGLSGEDIVELVLVGNPVMHHLLLGIDPVELGGAPFALAVDAAMDVRAAELGLANNPGGRVYICLLYTTDAADERGCVDLGGLPNS
;
A
#
# COMPACT_ATOMS: atom_id res chain seq x y z
N MET A 1 -4.88 41.72 53.98
CA MET A 1 -4.60 40.41 53.35
C MET A 1 -5.83 39.99 52.52
N SER A 2 -5.92 40.50 51.31
CA SER A 2 -6.95 40.07 50.32
C SER A 2 -6.55 40.61 48.96
N LYS A 3 -5.72 39.90 48.22
CA LYS A 3 -5.45 40.08 46.79
C LYS A 3 -4.67 38.86 46.29
N SER A 4 -5.32 37.73 46.08
CA SER A 4 -4.72 36.60 45.31
C SER A 4 -5.72 35.50 44.95
N LYS A 5 -6.98 35.86 44.60
CA LYS A 5 -7.95 34.87 44.09
C LYS A 5 -8.52 35.19 42.69
N ASP A 6 -8.25 36.34 42.12
CA ASP A 6 -8.84 36.75 40.83
C ASP A 6 -7.91 36.54 39.60
N GLU A 7 -6.64 36.13 39.75
CA GLU A 7 -5.74 35.87 38.61
C GLU A 7 -5.78 34.42 38.12
N ALA A 8 -6.36 33.49 38.86
CA ALA A 8 -6.41 32.07 38.43
C ALA A 8 -7.64 31.74 37.55
N ALA A 9 -8.68 32.59 37.55
CA ALA A 9 -9.90 32.35 36.75
C ALA A 9 -9.79 32.86 35.30
N THR A 10 -8.91 33.85 35.06
CA THR A 10 -8.76 34.43 33.71
C THR A 10 -7.84 33.66 32.78
N THR A 11 -7.04 32.71 33.27
CA THR A 11 -6.15 31.87 32.43
C THR A 11 -6.82 30.60 31.95
N SER A 12 -7.87 30.08 32.62
CA SER A 12 -8.59 28.89 32.18
C SER A 12 -9.59 29.20 31.03
N ASP A 13 -10.20 30.39 31.03
CA ASP A 13 -11.14 30.81 30.00
C ASP A 13 -10.48 31.22 28.68
N LYS A 14 -9.23 31.68 28.71
CA LYS A 14 -8.47 32.00 27.51
C LYS A 14 -7.99 30.73 26.77
N ALA A 15 -7.71 29.65 27.48
CA ALA A 15 -7.28 28.39 26.89
C ALA A 15 -8.45 27.58 26.29
N ALA A 16 -9.70 27.85 26.72
CA ALA A 16 -10.89 27.24 26.13
C ALA A 16 -11.32 27.86 24.81
N ASN A 17 -10.90 29.10 24.54
CA ASN A 17 -11.31 29.86 23.33
C ASN A 17 -10.42 29.58 22.11
N ASP A 18 -9.31 28.82 22.26
CA ASP A 18 -8.37 28.51 21.18
C ASP A 18 -8.56 27.11 20.57
N LYS A 19 -9.59 26.37 20.98
CA LYS A 19 -9.87 25.02 20.46
C LYS A 19 -11.26 24.94 19.85
N VAL A 20 -11.35 24.19 18.76
CA VAL A 20 -12.60 23.90 18.05
C VAL A 20 -12.92 22.41 18.14
N LYS A 21 -14.20 22.07 18.23
CA LYS A 21 -14.69 20.71 18.20
C LYS A 21 -14.83 20.24 16.75
N VAL A 22 -14.26 19.11 16.40
CA VAL A 22 -14.45 18.48 15.11
C VAL A 22 -15.08 17.09 15.27
N VAL A 23 -16.04 16.78 14.40
CA VAL A 23 -16.70 15.47 14.32
C VAL A 23 -16.50 14.94 12.92
N PHE A 24 -15.99 13.72 12.80
CA PHE A 24 -15.80 13.05 11.51
C PHE A 24 -16.90 12.01 11.27
N THR A 25 -17.53 12.09 10.12
CA THR A 25 -18.51 11.08 9.64
C THR A 25 -17.88 10.34 8.44
N PRO A 26 -18.21 9.06 8.24
CA PRO A 26 -19.11 8.21 9.02
C PRO A 26 -18.51 7.59 10.30
N SER A 27 -17.19 7.79 10.57
CA SER A 27 -16.50 7.15 11.70
C SER A 27 -17.05 7.49 13.08
N GLY A 28 -17.75 8.64 13.22
CA GLY A 28 -18.28 9.15 14.48
C GLY A 28 -17.22 9.64 15.47
N ARG A 29 -15.93 9.63 15.08
CA ARG A 29 -14.84 10.13 15.92
C ARG A 29 -14.90 11.64 16.07
N GLN A 30 -14.65 12.13 17.27
CA GLN A 30 -14.74 13.55 17.59
C GLN A 30 -13.72 13.96 18.65
N GLY A 31 -13.34 15.23 18.63
CA GLY A 31 -12.43 15.78 19.62
C GLY A 31 -12.21 17.27 19.45
N TYR A 32 -11.31 17.83 20.27
CA TYR A 32 -10.97 19.24 20.27
C TYR A 32 -9.54 19.43 19.73
N VAL A 33 -9.40 20.33 18.76
CA VAL A 33 -8.10 20.69 18.18
C VAL A 33 -7.90 22.21 18.19
N PRO A 34 -6.66 22.69 18.20
CA PRO A 34 -6.38 24.14 18.10
C PRO A 34 -7.00 24.76 16.85
N VAL A 35 -7.51 26.00 16.97
CA VAL A 35 -7.95 26.80 15.82
C VAL A 35 -6.81 26.92 14.79
N GLY A 36 -7.13 26.78 13.52
CA GLY A 36 -6.15 26.83 12.42
C GLY A 36 -5.49 25.48 12.11
N THR A 37 -5.81 24.42 12.86
CA THR A 37 -5.36 23.05 12.52
C THR A 37 -5.98 22.62 11.20
N SER A 38 -5.19 21.99 10.31
CA SER A 38 -5.76 21.42 9.08
C SER A 38 -6.66 20.22 9.41
N VAL A 39 -7.69 20.02 8.61
CA VAL A 39 -8.62 18.88 8.79
C VAL A 39 -7.87 17.55 8.74
N LEU A 40 -6.87 17.42 7.86
CA LEU A 40 -6.05 16.21 7.77
C LEU A 40 -5.24 15.95 9.07
N THR A 41 -4.66 17.01 9.66
CA THR A 41 -3.94 16.88 10.93
C THR A 41 -4.88 16.54 12.07
N ALA A 42 -6.07 17.17 12.11
CA ALA A 42 -7.10 16.85 13.10
C ALA A 42 -7.59 15.40 12.97
N ALA A 43 -7.79 14.92 11.74
CA ALA A 43 -8.15 13.53 11.46
C ALA A 43 -7.10 12.55 12.03
N ARG A 44 -5.82 12.78 11.74
CA ARG A 44 -4.72 11.95 12.26
C ARG A 44 -4.66 11.92 13.79
N GLN A 45 -4.79 13.08 14.43
CA GLN A 45 -4.80 13.18 15.89
C GLN A 45 -5.97 12.42 16.54
N LEU A 46 -7.09 12.32 15.84
CA LEU A 46 -8.30 11.64 16.33
C LEU A 46 -8.42 10.19 15.80
N GLY A 47 -7.40 9.70 15.10
CA GLY A 47 -7.37 8.36 14.55
C GLY A 47 -8.38 8.14 13.43
N VAL A 48 -8.66 9.17 12.63
CA VAL A 48 -9.47 9.07 11.41
C VAL A 48 -8.52 9.03 10.22
N ASP A 49 -8.57 7.95 9.46
CA ASP A 49 -7.72 7.76 8.30
C ASP A 49 -8.33 8.45 7.08
N ILE A 50 -7.63 9.47 6.59
CA ILE A 50 -7.91 10.14 5.33
C ILE A 50 -6.73 9.87 4.39
N ASP A 51 -7.01 9.36 3.19
CA ASP A 51 -5.98 9.04 2.20
C ASP A 51 -5.19 10.30 1.80
N SER A 52 -3.88 10.24 1.92
CA SER A 52 -2.99 11.35 1.62
C SER A 52 -1.59 10.87 1.23
N VAL A 53 -1.47 10.32 0.02
CA VAL A 53 -0.19 9.82 -0.52
C VAL A 53 0.89 10.90 -0.59
N CYS A 54 0.50 12.16 -0.82
CA CYS A 54 1.46 13.27 -0.89
C CYS A 54 1.84 13.87 0.47
N GLY A 55 1.41 13.30 1.61
CA GLY A 55 1.74 13.80 2.94
C GLY A 55 1.16 15.17 3.28
N GLY A 56 0.05 15.56 2.64
CA GLY A 56 -0.62 16.84 2.92
C GLY A 56 -0.18 18.03 2.04
N ARG A 57 0.52 17.77 0.94
CA ARG A 57 1.06 18.83 0.04
C ARG A 57 0.11 19.26 -1.08
N ALA A 58 -1.16 18.87 -1.02
CA ALA A 58 -2.21 19.20 -2.00
C ALA A 58 -1.87 18.81 -3.45
N MET A 59 -1.13 17.71 -3.64
CA MET A 59 -0.69 17.24 -4.95
C MET A 59 -1.50 16.04 -5.47
N CYS A 60 -1.94 15.12 -4.58
CA CYS A 60 -2.62 13.89 -4.98
C CYS A 60 -4.15 14.04 -5.09
N GLY A 61 -4.76 14.97 -4.33
CA GLY A 61 -6.20 15.18 -4.28
C GLY A 61 -7.02 14.05 -3.68
N ARG A 62 -6.38 13.02 -3.09
CA ARG A 62 -7.06 11.90 -2.46
C ARG A 62 -7.71 12.26 -1.13
N CYS A 63 -7.26 13.34 -0.50
CA CYS A 63 -7.74 13.81 0.79
C CYS A 63 -8.96 14.73 0.69
N GLN A 64 -9.84 14.52 -0.29
CA GLN A 64 -11.05 15.33 -0.43
C GLN A 64 -12.04 15.04 0.70
N ILE A 65 -12.68 16.08 1.22
CA ILE A 65 -13.69 15.99 2.28
C ILE A 65 -14.87 16.90 1.94
N ASP A 66 -16.02 16.54 2.48
CA ASP A 66 -17.22 17.37 2.46
C ASP A 66 -17.43 18.02 3.84
N VAL A 67 -17.95 19.24 3.84
CA VAL A 67 -18.31 19.95 5.09
C VAL A 67 -19.79 19.78 5.34
N GLY A 68 -20.13 19.16 6.48
CA GLY A 68 -21.52 19.08 6.90
C GLY A 68 -22.08 20.47 7.19
N ILE A 69 -23.20 20.84 6.57
CA ILE A 69 -23.85 22.14 6.74
C ILE A 69 -25.17 21.96 7.50
N GLY A 70 -25.32 22.66 8.62
CA GLY A 70 -26.55 22.63 9.40
C GLY A 70 -26.34 22.50 10.91
N GLU A 71 -27.43 22.18 11.61
CA GLU A 71 -27.42 21.93 13.05
C GLU A 71 -27.40 20.42 13.32
N PHE A 72 -26.39 19.98 14.04
CA PHE A 72 -26.17 18.57 14.38
C PHE A 72 -26.47 18.34 15.86
N ALA A 73 -27.79 18.26 16.19
CA ALA A 73 -28.27 18.11 17.56
C ALA A 73 -27.62 16.92 18.31
N LYS A 74 -27.34 15.81 17.60
CA LYS A 74 -26.66 14.63 18.16
C LYS A 74 -25.28 14.94 18.70
N HIS A 75 -24.58 15.93 18.13
CA HIS A 75 -23.22 16.32 18.49
C HIS A 75 -23.16 17.64 19.26
N GLY A 76 -24.33 18.32 19.38
CA GLY A 76 -24.46 19.59 20.08
C GLY A 76 -23.66 20.72 19.43
N LEU A 77 -23.58 20.72 18.08
CA LEU A 77 -22.84 21.75 17.35
C LEU A 77 -23.55 22.16 16.05
N LYS A 78 -23.20 23.35 15.59
CA LYS A 78 -23.58 23.87 14.28
C LYS A 78 -22.34 23.87 13.40
N SER A 79 -22.47 23.52 12.12
CA SER A 79 -21.40 23.44 11.16
C SER A 79 -21.77 24.13 9.85
N GLY A 80 -20.80 24.76 9.20
CA GLY A 80 -20.98 25.46 7.96
C GLY A 80 -19.67 25.60 7.18
N ALA A 81 -19.75 25.95 5.92
CA ALA A 81 -18.58 26.15 5.06
C ALA A 81 -17.65 27.28 5.56
N ASP A 82 -18.21 28.27 6.25
CA ASP A 82 -17.53 29.41 6.89
C ASP A 82 -16.79 29.03 8.19
N HIS A 83 -17.00 27.79 8.69
CA HIS A 83 -16.24 27.23 9.82
C HIS A 83 -14.86 26.70 9.42
N LEU A 84 -14.58 26.66 8.13
CA LEU A 84 -13.25 26.43 7.57
C LEU A 84 -12.68 27.74 6.97
N ALA A 85 -11.36 27.83 6.96
CA ALA A 85 -10.69 28.94 6.27
C ALA A 85 -11.06 28.96 4.77
N ALA A 86 -10.97 30.14 4.16
CA ALA A 86 -11.25 30.32 2.73
C ALA A 86 -10.43 29.34 1.87
N VAL A 87 -10.97 29.01 0.70
CA VAL A 87 -10.29 28.16 -0.29
C VAL A 87 -8.91 28.75 -0.62
N THR A 88 -7.88 27.94 -0.55
CA THR A 88 -6.52 28.39 -0.79
C THR A 88 -6.22 28.47 -2.30
N ALA A 89 -5.27 29.31 -2.71
CA ALA A 89 -4.79 29.36 -4.09
C ALA A 89 -4.25 28.00 -4.58
N VAL A 90 -3.80 27.15 -3.65
CA VAL A 90 -3.31 25.79 -3.95
C VAL A 90 -4.49 24.87 -4.29
N GLU A 91 -5.59 24.93 -3.54
CA GLU A 91 -6.81 24.18 -3.84
C GLU A 91 -7.41 24.60 -5.19
N THR A 92 -7.50 25.91 -5.46
CA THR A 92 -7.97 26.44 -6.75
C THR A 92 -7.11 25.91 -7.90
N ARG A 93 -5.79 26.01 -7.77
CA ARG A 93 -4.87 25.48 -8.81
C ARG A 93 -5.01 23.97 -9.01
N TYR A 94 -5.27 23.23 -7.93
CA TYR A 94 -5.52 21.81 -8.03
C TYR A 94 -6.82 21.52 -8.79
N ALA A 95 -7.92 22.21 -8.42
CA ALA A 95 -9.21 22.08 -9.07
C ALA A 95 -9.13 22.37 -10.58
N ASP A 96 -8.45 23.46 -10.96
CA ASP A 96 -8.27 23.87 -12.37
C ASP A 96 -7.47 22.85 -13.19
N LYS A 97 -6.47 22.19 -12.60
CA LYS A 97 -5.55 21.29 -13.33
C LYS A 97 -5.99 19.85 -13.36
N ARG A 98 -6.64 19.35 -12.30
CA ARG A 98 -6.92 17.92 -12.12
C ARG A 98 -8.41 17.61 -11.92
N GLY A 99 -9.23 18.63 -11.75
CA GLY A 99 -10.62 18.51 -11.36
C GLY A 99 -10.77 18.20 -9.86
N MET A 100 -11.77 18.77 -9.24
CA MET A 100 -12.21 18.48 -7.87
C MET A 100 -13.73 18.47 -7.90
N ILE A 101 -14.34 17.59 -7.13
CA ILE A 101 -15.81 17.54 -7.03
C ILE A 101 -16.28 18.87 -6.41
N ASP A 102 -17.30 19.48 -7.02
CA ASP A 102 -17.85 20.75 -6.56
C ASP A 102 -18.30 20.65 -5.09
N GLY A 103 -17.92 21.67 -4.30
CA GLY A 103 -18.22 21.75 -2.87
C GLY A 103 -17.22 21.05 -1.97
N ARG A 104 -16.36 20.18 -2.50
CA ARG A 104 -15.31 19.53 -1.71
C ARG A 104 -14.10 20.41 -1.43
N ARG A 105 -13.40 20.05 -0.37
CA ARG A 105 -12.16 20.71 0.06
C ARG A 105 -11.04 19.68 0.18
N LEU A 106 -9.80 20.10 0.02
CA LEU A 106 -8.64 19.29 0.34
C LEU A 106 -8.38 19.37 1.85
N SER A 107 -8.58 18.28 2.59
CA SER A 107 -8.42 18.25 4.05
C SER A 107 -7.05 18.72 4.53
N CYS A 108 -6.02 18.55 3.71
CA CYS A 108 -4.66 19.01 4.01
C CYS A 108 -4.51 20.55 3.91
N GLN A 109 -5.38 21.24 3.21
CA GLN A 109 -5.37 22.70 3.04
C GLN A 109 -6.45 23.40 3.86
N ALA A 110 -7.60 22.74 4.04
CA ALA A 110 -8.73 23.26 4.78
C ALA A 110 -8.39 23.34 6.28
N LYS A 111 -8.39 24.55 6.86
CA LYS A 111 -8.09 24.81 8.28
C LYS A 111 -9.38 25.05 9.04
N LEU A 112 -9.49 24.46 10.22
CA LEU A 112 -10.61 24.60 11.13
C LEU A 112 -10.56 25.97 11.84
N LEU A 113 -11.63 26.75 11.73
CA LEU A 113 -11.79 28.05 12.42
C LEU A 113 -12.86 27.98 13.51
N ASN A 114 -13.87 27.16 13.33
CA ASN A 114 -14.95 26.93 14.28
C ASN A 114 -15.31 25.43 14.35
N ASP A 115 -16.24 25.09 15.24
CA ASP A 115 -16.74 23.70 15.37
C ASP A 115 -17.28 23.21 14.04
N ALA A 116 -16.90 22.02 13.62
CA ALA A 116 -17.27 21.51 12.31
C ALA A 116 -17.60 20.02 12.31
N VAL A 117 -18.53 19.65 11.44
CA VAL A 117 -18.75 18.26 11.03
C VAL A 117 -18.11 18.06 9.67
N ILE A 118 -17.21 17.11 9.60
CA ILE A 118 -16.45 16.77 8.37
C ILE A 118 -16.88 15.39 7.93
N ASP A 119 -17.42 15.30 6.73
CA ASP A 119 -17.71 14.04 6.10
C ASP A 119 -16.51 13.58 5.26
N VAL A 120 -16.06 12.36 5.52
CA VAL A 120 -14.97 11.74 4.77
C VAL A 120 -15.60 10.78 3.77
N PRO A 121 -15.65 11.15 2.49
CA PRO A 121 -16.29 10.31 1.49
C PRO A 121 -15.54 8.98 1.32
N PRO A 122 -16.23 7.92 0.91
CA PRO A 122 -15.65 6.57 0.80
C PRO A 122 -14.35 6.51 0.01
N GLU A 123 -14.23 7.27 -1.05
CA GLU A 123 -13.05 7.33 -1.90
C GLU A 123 -11.83 8.03 -1.27
N SER A 124 -12.04 8.75 -0.17
CA SER A 124 -10.99 9.42 0.61
C SER A 124 -10.63 8.69 1.90
N GLN A 125 -11.24 7.54 2.18
CA GLN A 125 -10.93 6.71 3.35
C GLN A 125 -9.82 5.72 2.99
N VAL A 126 -8.78 5.65 3.81
CA VAL A 126 -7.66 4.68 3.63
C VAL A 126 -8.15 3.25 3.84
N HIS A 127 -9.09 3.06 4.75
CA HIS A 127 -9.69 1.77 5.09
C HIS A 127 -11.09 1.64 4.46
N ASN A 128 -11.16 1.71 3.14
CA ASN A 128 -12.40 1.36 2.46
C ASN A 128 -12.61 -0.15 2.55
N GLN A 129 -13.61 -0.54 3.30
CA GLN A 129 -14.18 -1.88 3.18
C GLN A 129 -14.73 -2.03 1.75
N LEU A 130 -13.90 -2.54 0.86
CA LEU A 130 -14.34 -2.92 -0.47
C LEU A 130 -15.26 -4.12 -0.34
N VAL A 131 -16.55 -3.84 -0.23
CA VAL A 131 -17.59 -4.86 -0.42
C VAL A 131 -17.52 -5.30 -1.88
N ARG A 132 -16.70 -6.29 -2.16
CA ARG A 132 -16.70 -6.98 -3.47
C ARG A 132 -17.94 -7.84 -3.55
N LYS A 133 -18.84 -7.52 -4.44
CA LYS A 133 -20.04 -8.32 -4.75
C LYS A 133 -19.73 -9.66 -5.48
N GLU A 134 -18.47 -9.95 -5.84
CA GLU A 134 -18.12 -11.12 -6.68
C GLU A 134 -17.09 -12.07 -6.08
N ALA A 135 -16.53 -11.81 -4.91
CA ALA A 135 -15.72 -12.76 -4.16
C ALA A 135 -16.18 -12.76 -2.70
N ASP A 136 -16.90 -13.76 -2.31
CA ASP A 136 -17.21 -14.22 -0.93
C ASP A 136 -17.66 -13.21 0.15
N GLY A 137 -18.23 -12.06 -0.17
CA GLY A 137 -18.94 -11.22 0.81
C GLY A 137 -18.17 -10.81 2.08
N ARG A 138 -16.85 -11.01 2.13
CA ARG A 138 -16.00 -10.64 3.27
C ARG A 138 -15.49 -9.22 3.09
N SER A 139 -15.64 -8.40 4.12
CA SER A 139 -14.96 -7.12 4.19
C SER A 139 -13.48 -7.36 4.51
N ILE A 140 -12.58 -6.91 3.64
CA ILE A 140 -11.13 -6.97 3.87
C ILE A 140 -10.69 -5.61 4.38
N GLU A 141 -10.09 -5.58 5.57
CA GLU A 141 -9.40 -4.40 6.06
C GLU A 141 -8.09 -4.24 5.29
N MET A 142 -7.87 -3.04 4.74
CA MET A 142 -6.68 -2.77 3.93
C MET A 142 -5.50 -2.43 4.83
N ASP A 143 -4.54 -3.35 4.91
CA ASP A 143 -3.24 -3.15 5.54
C ASP A 143 -2.11 -3.59 4.59
N PRO A 144 -1.78 -2.78 3.58
CA PRO A 144 -0.79 -3.16 2.57
C PRO A 144 0.62 -3.16 3.18
N ILE A 145 1.35 -4.25 2.93
CA ILE A 145 2.75 -4.41 3.35
C ILE A 145 3.68 -3.35 2.71
N VAL A 146 3.34 -2.85 1.52
CA VAL A 146 4.06 -1.78 0.82
C VAL A 146 3.21 -0.53 0.76
N ARG A 147 3.75 0.59 1.25
CA ARG A 147 3.06 1.88 1.29
C ARG A 147 3.85 2.94 0.53
N LEU A 148 3.14 3.81 -0.19
CA LEU A 148 3.76 4.94 -0.88
C LEU A 148 3.99 6.11 0.09
N CYS A 149 5.22 6.64 0.10
CA CYS A 149 5.62 7.82 0.85
C CYS A 149 6.19 8.86 -0.12
N PHE A 150 5.47 9.95 -0.35
CA PHE A 150 5.99 11.09 -1.09
C PHE A 150 6.83 11.96 -0.19
N VAL A 151 8.09 12.18 -0.57
CA VAL A 151 9.11 12.82 0.27
C VAL A 151 9.73 14.01 -0.46
N GLU A 152 9.87 15.12 0.26
CA GLU A 152 10.68 16.27 -0.15
C GLU A 152 12.03 16.18 0.53
N VAL A 153 13.08 16.05 -0.27
CA VAL A 153 14.46 15.86 0.19
C VAL A 153 15.19 17.19 0.10
N ARG A 154 15.89 17.56 1.16
CA ARG A 154 16.73 18.76 1.18
C ARG A 154 17.81 18.68 0.08
N GLU A 155 18.03 19.78 -0.61
CA GLU A 155 19.14 19.88 -1.58
C GLU A 155 20.51 19.74 -0.88
N PRO A 156 21.54 19.25 -1.58
CA PRO A 156 22.88 19.20 -1.01
C PRO A 156 23.40 20.61 -0.73
N ASP A 157 24.02 20.79 0.43
CA ASP A 157 24.65 22.04 0.84
C ASP A 157 26.14 21.78 1.17
N MET A 158 27.00 22.71 0.75
CA MET A 158 28.44 22.64 1.04
C MET A 158 28.76 22.83 2.52
N HIS A 159 27.88 23.51 3.27
CA HIS A 159 28.05 23.76 4.70
C HIS A 159 27.59 22.59 5.57
N GLU A 160 26.71 21.76 5.05
CA GLU A 160 26.21 20.55 5.70
C GLU A 160 26.38 19.33 4.78
N PRO A 161 27.58 18.85 4.58
CA PRO A 161 27.83 17.74 3.66
C PRO A 161 27.20 16.44 4.19
N SER A 162 26.25 15.90 3.44
CA SER A 162 25.59 14.62 3.74
C SER A 162 25.24 13.91 2.45
N GLY A 163 25.28 12.57 2.47
CA GLY A 163 24.93 11.75 1.31
C GLY A 163 23.43 11.83 0.99
N ASP A 164 23.08 11.65 -0.29
CA ASP A 164 21.70 11.71 -0.77
C ASP A 164 20.80 10.70 -0.03
N LEU A 165 21.32 9.49 0.24
CA LEU A 165 20.57 8.47 0.98
C LEU A 165 20.25 8.90 2.43
N ARG A 166 21.23 9.51 3.11
CA ARG A 166 21.01 10.01 4.48
C ARG A 166 19.92 11.08 4.50
N ARG A 167 20.00 12.07 3.61
CA ARG A 167 18.97 13.13 3.52
C ARG A 167 17.59 12.58 3.17
N LEU A 168 17.55 11.53 2.31
CA LEU A 168 16.30 10.83 1.99
C LEU A 168 15.69 10.16 3.21
N ILE A 169 16.51 9.43 4.00
CA ILE A 169 16.06 8.77 5.22
C ILE A 169 15.58 9.79 6.26
N GLU A 170 16.38 10.82 6.53
CA GLU A 170 16.00 11.93 7.44
C GLU A 170 14.67 12.58 7.02
N ALA A 171 14.49 12.79 5.72
CA ALA A 171 13.26 13.36 5.18
C ALA A 171 12.06 12.40 5.30
N LEU A 172 12.26 11.09 5.09
CA LEU A 172 11.24 10.06 5.25
C LEU A 172 10.79 9.98 6.72
N GLU A 173 11.72 9.84 7.66
CA GLU A 173 11.45 9.77 9.09
C GLU A 173 10.73 11.03 9.60
N GLY A 174 11.19 12.20 9.19
CA GLY A 174 10.59 13.48 9.60
C GLY A 174 9.20 13.75 9.01
N GLN A 175 8.92 13.26 7.80
CA GLN A 175 7.66 13.52 7.09
C GLN A 175 6.63 12.40 7.26
N TRP A 176 7.06 11.19 7.59
CA TRP A 176 6.23 9.99 7.74
C TRP A 176 6.54 9.20 9.02
N PRO A 177 6.62 9.83 10.21
CA PRO A 177 6.99 9.15 11.45
C PRO A 177 6.05 7.99 11.79
N ASP A 178 4.76 8.10 11.45
CA ASP A 178 3.76 7.06 11.72
C ASP A 178 3.87 5.84 10.80
N ARG A 179 4.69 5.91 9.75
CA ARG A 179 4.88 4.81 8.78
C ARG A 179 6.23 4.13 8.92
N VAL A 180 7.15 4.73 9.65
CA VAL A 180 8.47 4.18 9.90
C VAL A 180 8.45 3.36 11.19
N THR A 181 8.85 2.08 11.10
CA THR A 181 8.76 1.12 12.21
C THR A 181 10.12 0.59 12.68
N GLY A 182 11.22 1.21 12.31
CA GLY A 182 12.57 0.77 12.71
C GLY A 182 13.66 1.40 11.86
N ASP A 183 14.85 0.83 11.90
CA ASP A 183 15.99 1.31 11.12
C ASP A 183 15.72 1.13 9.62
N ILE A 184 15.78 2.23 8.87
CA ILE A 184 15.50 2.21 7.43
C ILE A 184 16.64 1.54 6.68
N THR A 185 16.26 0.54 5.90
CA THR A 185 17.12 -0.11 4.89
C THR A 185 16.72 0.32 3.49
N CYS A 186 17.65 0.23 2.55
CA CYS A 186 17.40 0.64 1.17
C CYS A 186 18.01 -0.36 0.20
N ASP A 187 17.22 -0.82 -0.75
CA ASP A 187 17.68 -1.76 -1.77
C ASP A 187 18.71 -1.12 -2.71
N LEU A 188 19.70 -1.89 -3.12
CA LEU A 188 20.81 -1.39 -3.96
C LEU A 188 20.31 -0.72 -5.25
N HIS A 189 19.33 -1.28 -5.94
CA HIS A 189 18.79 -0.71 -7.18
C HIS A 189 18.10 0.66 -6.96
N VAL A 190 17.55 0.91 -5.77
CA VAL A 190 17.02 2.22 -5.35
C VAL A 190 18.17 3.21 -5.20
N ILE A 191 19.25 2.79 -4.52
CA ILE A 191 20.44 3.62 -4.32
C ILE A 191 21.06 3.99 -5.68
N GLN A 192 21.13 3.05 -6.62
CA GLN A 192 21.66 3.28 -7.98
C GLN A 192 20.82 4.31 -8.78
N ARG A 193 19.51 4.40 -8.52
CA ARG A 193 18.61 5.36 -9.17
C ARG A 193 18.41 6.66 -8.37
N LEU A 194 18.88 6.72 -7.15
CA LEU A 194 18.59 7.81 -6.21
C LEU A 194 18.99 9.19 -6.74
N GLN A 195 20.24 9.34 -7.18
CA GLN A 195 20.74 10.64 -7.64
C GLN A 195 20.00 11.18 -8.87
N PRO A 196 19.83 10.42 -9.96
CA PRO A 196 19.10 10.90 -11.11
C PRO A 196 17.63 11.20 -10.78
N PHE A 197 16.97 10.40 -9.93
CA PHE A 197 15.55 10.56 -9.61
C PHE A 197 15.30 11.77 -8.70
N LEU A 198 16.18 12.03 -7.74
CA LEU A 198 16.12 13.26 -6.94
C LEU A 198 16.20 14.52 -7.82
N ARG A 199 17.08 14.52 -8.80
CA ARG A 199 17.25 15.67 -9.71
C ARG A 199 16.08 15.81 -10.69
N GLN A 200 15.63 14.68 -11.28
CA GLN A 200 14.48 14.64 -12.17
C GLN A 200 13.20 15.10 -11.44
N GLY A 201 13.00 14.65 -10.22
CA GLY A 201 11.88 15.03 -9.38
C GLY A 201 12.03 16.41 -8.71
N LYS A 202 13.11 17.14 -8.97
CA LYS A 202 13.42 18.41 -8.29
C LYS A 202 13.33 18.26 -6.78
N TRP A 203 14.04 17.28 -6.27
CA TRP A 203 14.11 16.92 -4.85
C TRP A 203 12.81 16.38 -4.24
N HIS A 204 11.82 16.09 -5.07
CA HIS A 204 10.57 15.42 -4.69
C HIS A 204 10.57 14.02 -5.29
N VAL A 205 10.41 13.02 -4.46
CA VAL A 205 10.36 11.61 -4.88
C VAL A 205 9.26 10.87 -4.14
N THR A 206 8.77 9.81 -4.74
CA THR A 206 7.88 8.87 -4.07
C THR A 206 8.63 7.57 -3.82
N LEU A 207 8.56 7.08 -2.60
CA LEU A 207 9.17 5.83 -2.16
C LEU A 207 8.09 4.77 -1.97
N ALA A 208 8.41 3.52 -2.29
CA ALA A 208 7.69 2.37 -1.80
C ALA A 208 8.39 1.85 -0.53
N LEU A 209 7.75 2.02 0.60
CA LEU A 209 8.23 1.57 1.91
C LEU A 209 7.53 0.26 2.27
N ARG A 210 8.29 -0.83 2.32
CA ARG A 210 7.81 -2.16 2.69
C ARG A 210 8.01 -2.36 4.19
N ASP A 211 6.98 -2.85 4.85
CA ASP A 211 6.99 -3.24 6.28
C ASP A 211 7.47 -2.12 7.21
N GLY A 212 7.31 -0.87 6.77
CA GLY A 212 7.69 0.32 7.52
C GLY A 212 9.19 0.58 7.65
N HIS A 213 10.06 -0.26 7.09
CA HIS A 213 11.52 -0.12 7.28
C HIS A 213 12.37 -0.36 6.04
N GLN A 214 11.84 -0.92 4.95
CA GLN A 214 12.62 -1.20 3.75
C GLN A 214 12.16 -0.37 2.55
N ILE A 215 13.04 0.46 1.98
CA ILE A 215 12.79 1.17 0.73
C ILE A 215 13.04 0.22 -0.43
N VAL A 216 11.97 -0.24 -1.09
CA VAL A 216 12.01 -1.22 -2.18
C VAL A 216 11.86 -0.61 -3.57
N ALA A 217 11.37 0.63 -3.69
CA ALA A 217 11.31 1.33 -4.97
C ALA A 217 11.30 2.85 -4.78
N ILE A 218 11.65 3.57 -5.85
CA ILE A 218 11.68 5.04 -5.90
C ILE A 218 11.22 5.52 -7.28
N TRP A 219 10.47 6.62 -7.30
CA TRP A 219 10.06 7.31 -8.53
C TRP A 219 10.28 8.82 -8.38
N PRO A 220 10.65 9.53 -9.46
CA PRO A 220 10.77 10.99 -9.44
C PRO A 220 9.39 11.64 -9.39
N GLY A 221 9.21 12.63 -8.51
CA GLY A 221 7.95 13.33 -8.32
C GLY A 221 6.89 12.49 -7.60
N LEU A 222 5.62 12.83 -7.80
CA LEU A 222 4.50 12.13 -7.19
C LEU A 222 4.13 10.88 -8.00
N LYS A 223 4.18 9.74 -7.34
CA LYS A 223 3.58 8.47 -7.76
C LYS A 223 2.46 8.14 -6.78
N ASP A 224 1.26 7.92 -7.27
CA ASP A 224 0.06 7.72 -6.44
C ASP A 224 -0.57 6.33 -6.60
N GLN A 225 0.02 5.46 -7.43
CA GLN A 225 -0.45 4.11 -7.66
C GLN A 225 0.72 3.12 -7.77
N ILE A 226 0.61 2.02 -7.04
CA ILE A 226 1.42 0.81 -7.16
C ILE A 226 0.52 -0.41 -7.14
N ALA A 227 0.99 -1.50 -7.68
CA ALA A 227 0.21 -2.73 -7.79
C ALA A 227 0.90 -3.93 -7.14
N GLY A 228 0.07 -4.83 -6.67
CA GLY A 228 0.45 -6.20 -6.33
C GLY A 228 -0.29 -7.19 -7.22
N VAL A 229 0.27 -8.37 -7.41
CA VAL A 229 -0.36 -9.45 -8.20
C VAL A 229 -0.53 -10.69 -7.33
N ALA A 230 -1.77 -11.18 -7.22
CA ALA A 230 -2.06 -12.47 -6.62
C ALA A 230 -2.23 -13.51 -7.74
N ILE A 231 -1.50 -14.63 -7.66
CA ILE A 231 -1.50 -15.67 -8.69
C ILE A 231 -1.76 -17.04 -8.07
N ASP A 232 -2.80 -17.71 -8.52
CA ASP A 232 -3.01 -19.13 -8.30
C ASP A 232 -2.28 -19.92 -9.38
N VAL A 233 -1.31 -20.75 -8.96
CA VAL A 233 -0.49 -21.57 -9.84
C VAL A 233 -0.99 -23.02 -9.77
N GLY A 234 -2.12 -23.26 -10.41
CA GLY A 234 -2.68 -24.58 -10.53
C GLY A 234 -1.84 -25.49 -11.46
N SER A 235 -2.05 -26.82 -11.34
CA SER A 235 -1.37 -27.77 -12.22
C SER A 235 -1.79 -27.63 -13.69
N THR A 236 -3.04 -27.28 -13.96
CA THR A 236 -3.60 -27.16 -15.31
C THR A 236 -3.76 -25.72 -15.75
N THR A 237 -4.23 -24.86 -14.90
CA THR A 237 -4.50 -23.45 -15.18
C THR A 237 -3.82 -22.56 -14.15
N MET A 238 -3.47 -21.35 -14.59
CA MET A 238 -2.99 -20.29 -13.74
C MET A 238 -3.92 -19.09 -13.86
N SER A 239 -4.23 -18.43 -12.77
CA SER A 239 -5.03 -17.19 -12.74
C SER A 239 -4.29 -16.10 -11.98
N ALA A 240 -4.34 -14.87 -12.47
CA ALA A 240 -3.69 -13.72 -11.87
C ALA A 240 -4.70 -12.56 -11.71
N HIS A 241 -4.63 -11.93 -10.55
CA HIS A 241 -5.38 -10.73 -10.21
C HIS A 241 -4.40 -9.61 -9.85
N LEU A 242 -4.39 -8.56 -10.68
CA LEU A 242 -3.62 -7.35 -10.41
C LEU A 242 -4.46 -6.42 -9.54
N CYS A 243 -3.95 -6.05 -8.40
CA CYS A 243 -4.64 -5.22 -7.41
C CYS A 243 -3.88 -3.91 -7.19
N ASP A 244 -4.60 -2.81 -7.08
CA ASP A 244 -4.06 -1.55 -6.57
C ASP A 244 -3.77 -1.71 -5.07
N MET A 245 -2.53 -1.52 -4.66
CA MET A 245 -2.12 -1.72 -3.27
C MET A 245 -2.57 -0.59 -2.33
N VAL A 246 -3.01 0.53 -2.87
CA VAL A 246 -3.52 1.65 -2.07
C VAL A 246 -5.00 1.47 -1.76
N THR A 247 -5.78 1.01 -2.76
CA THR A 247 -7.25 0.89 -2.64
C THR A 247 -7.74 -0.54 -2.47
N GLY A 248 -6.90 -1.55 -2.74
CA GLY A 248 -7.28 -2.95 -2.79
C GLY A 248 -8.16 -3.33 -3.98
N THR A 249 -8.39 -2.40 -4.90
CA THR A 249 -9.24 -2.67 -6.08
C THR A 249 -8.53 -3.60 -7.05
N VAL A 250 -9.23 -4.61 -7.58
CA VAL A 250 -8.74 -5.42 -8.69
C VAL A 250 -8.79 -4.59 -9.96
N LEU A 251 -7.62 -4.32 -10.53
CA LEU A 251 -7.46 -3.52 -11.74
C LEU A 251 -7.59 -4.38 -13.00
N ALA A 252 -7.10 -5.62 -12.95
CA ALA A 252 -7.16 -6.56 -14.06
C ALA A 252 -7.16 -8.01 -13.56
N SER A 253 -7.72 -8.91 -14.36
CA SER A 253 -7.65 -10.35 -14.12
C SER A 253 -7.30 -11.05 -15.42
N THR A 254 -6.33 -11.96 -15.35
CA THR A 254 -5.86 -12.74 -16.49
C THR A 254 -5.80 -14.23 -16.12
N GLY A 255 -5.93 -15.09 -17.12
CA GLY A 255 -5.80 -16.53 -16.94
C GLY A 255 -5.12 -17.18 -18.14
N ALA A 256 -4.39 -18.25 -17.90
CA ALA A 256 -3.75 -19.06 -18.93
C ALA A 256 -3.65 -20.51 -18.51
N MET A 257 -3.43 -21.38 -19.49
CA MET A 257 -3.03 -22.77 -19.22
C MET A 257 -1.60 -22.78 -18.67
N ASN A 258 -1.36 -23.63 -17.67
CA ASN A 258 -0.02 -23.81 -17.14
C ASN A 258 0.88 -24.46 -18.22
N PRO A 259 1.95 -23.80 -18.66
CA PRO A 259 2.79 -24.32 -19.74
C PRO A 259 3.54 -25.62 -19.39
N GLN A 260 3.51 -26.00 -18.11
CA GLN A 260 4.10 -27.28 -17.64
C GLN A 260 3.24 -28.49 -18.03
N ILE A 261 2.00 -28.33 -18.53
CA ILE A 261 1.16 -29.44 -19.00
C ILE A 261 1.88 -30.31 -20.04
N ARG A 262 2.72 -29.70 -20.89
CA ARG A 262 3.51 -30.43 -21.88
C ARG A 262 4.49 -31.45 -21.29
N PHE A 263 4.82 -31.34 -20.00
CA PHE A 263 5.70 -32.26 -19.29
C PHE A 263 4.93 -33.28 -18.44
N GLY A 264 3.63 -33.05 -18.23
CA GLY A 264 2.71 -33.88 -17.47
C GLY A 264 1.45 -33.12 -17.08
N GLU A 265 0.28 -33.77 -17.25
CA GLU A 265 -1.02 -33.12 -16.94
C GLU A 265 -1.25 -33.04 -15.43
N ASP A 266 -0.74 -34.01 -14.68
CA ASP A 266 -0.83 -34.06 -13.22
C ASP A 266 0.52 -33.96 -12.52
N LEU A 267 0.50 -33.84 -11.20
CA LEU A 267 1.69 -33.67 -10.37
C LEU A 267 2.68 -34.83 -10.49
N MET A 268 2.17 -36.07 -10.43
CA MET A 268 3.03 -37.28 -10.47
C MET A 268 3.67 -37.48 -11.84
N SER A 269 2.97 -37.13 -12.92
CA SER A 269 3.55 -37.13 -14.26
C SER A 269 4.72 -36.15 -14.38
N ARG A 270 4.66 -34.97 -13.75
CA ARG A 270 5.77 -34.00 -13.71
C ARG A 270 6.96 -34.50 -12.88
N VAL A 271 6.69 -35.08 -11.73
CA VAL A 271 7.75 -35.71 -10.91
C VAL A 271 8.41 -36.84 -11.71
N SER A 272 7.61 -37.69 -12.36
CA SER A 272 8.11 -38.76 -13.24
C SER A 272 8.93 -38.23 -14.41
N TYR A 273 8.52 -37.10 -14.99
CA TYR A 273 9.30 -36.42 -16.03
C TYR A 273 10.68 -36.00 -15.51
N GLY A 274 10.75 -35.39 -14.32
CA GLY A 274 12.01 -35.01 -13.66
C GLY A 274 12.92 -36.23 -13.42
N ILE A 275 12.35 -37.34 -12.97
CA ILE A 275 13.11 -38.60 -12.75
C ILE A 275 13.69 -39.14 -14.05
N MET A 276 12.91 -39.15 -15.13
CA MET A 276 13.31 -39.76 -16.40
C MET A 276 14.18 -38.87 -17.26
N ASN A 277 14.15 -37.55 -17.05
CA ASN A 277 14.84 -36.57 -17.88
C ASN A 277 15.80 -35.70 -17.05
N PRO A 278 17.11 -35.99 -17.12
CA PRO A 278 18.10 -35.12 -16.47
C PRO A 278 17.94 -33.66 -16.90
N GLY A 279 17.75 -32.73 -15.92
CA GLY A 279 17.47 -31.33 -16.20
C GLY A 279 15.97 -30.99 -16.37
N GLY A 280 15.07 -31.99 -16.32
CA GLY A 280 13.64 -31.78 -16.52
C GLY A 280 13.01 -30.83 -15.50
N ALA A 281 13.46 -30.82 -14.26
CA ALA A 281 13.02 -29.86 -13.25
C ALA A 281 13.35 -28.41 -13.66
N ALA A 282 14.53 -28.15 -14.17
CA ALA A 282 14.94 -26.82 -14.65
C ALA A 282 14.15 -26.38 -15.90
N GLU A 283 13.81 -27.32 -16.79
CA GLU A 283 12.95 -27.02 -17.94
C GLU A 283 11.54 -26.65 -17.51
N MET A 284 10.97 -27.36 -16.53
CA MET A 284 9.66 -27.07 -15.95
C MET A 284 9.65 -25.72 -15.22
N ASN A 285 10.71 -25.42 -14.43
CA ASN A 285 10.87 -24.12 -13.79
C ASN A 285 10.86 -22.99 -14.82
N LYS A 286 11.73 -23.08 -15.85
CA LYS A 286 11.79 -22.06 -16.89
C LYS A 286 10.44 -21.85 -17.60
N ALA A 287 9.68 -22.93 -17.82
CA ALA A 287 8.39 -22.86 -18.46
C ALA A 287 7.36 -22.12 -17.59
N VAL A 288 7.27 -22.43 -16.30
CA VAL A 288 6.30 -21.76 -15.41
C VAL A 288 6.66 -20.31 -15.17
N ILE A 289 7.94 -19.96 -15.00
CA ILE A 289 8.38 -18.56 -14.86
C ILE A 289 8.01 -17.74 -16.11
N ALA A 290 8.25 -18.28 -17.31
CA ALA A 290 7.83 -17.61 -18.55
C ALA A 290 6.30 -17.44 -18.65
N GLY A 291 5.55 -18.44 -18.20
CA GLY A 291 4.08 -18.35 -18.13
C GLY A 291 3.59 -17.29 -17.15
N LEU A 292 4.20 -17.22 -15.96
CA LEU A 292 3.91 -16.19 -14.95
C LEU A 292 4.21 -14.79 -15.51
N GLN A 293 5.37 -14.59 -16.13
CA GLN A 293 5.72 -13.30 -16.73
C GLN A 293 4.68 -12.87 -17.77
N THR A 294 4.23 -13.79 -18.61
CA THR A 294 3.19 -13.51 -19.62
C THR A 294 1.87 -13.07 -18.96
N LEU A 295 1.47 -13.72 -17.87
CA LEU A 295 0.27 -13.34 -17.12
C LEU A 295 0.40 -11.95 -16.48
N ILE A 296 1.53 -11.69 -15.84
CA ILE A 296 1.84 -10.43 -15.18
C ILE A 296 1.83 -9.28 -16.20
N ASP A 297 2.52 -9.45 -17.33
CA ASP A 297 2.58 -8.45 -18.40
C ASP A 297 1.20 -8.20 -19.01
N GLY A 298 0.40 -9.27 -19.18
CA GLY A 298 -0.97 -9.18 -19.66
C GLY A 298 -1.86 -8.38 -18.72
N ALA A 299 -1.78 -8.62 -17.41
CA ALA A 299 -2.53 -7.90 -16.39
C ALA A 299 -2.09 -6.43 -16.29
N ALA A 300 -0.79 -6.16 -16.30
CA ALA A 300 -0.23 -4.81 -16.31
C ALA A 300 -0.72 -4.01 -17.51
N LYS A 301 -0.67 -4.60 -18.71
CA LYS A 301 -1.15 -3.97 -19.94
C LYS A 301 -2.65 -3.64 -19.89
N GLN A 302 -3.48 -4.54 -19.36
CA GLN A 302 -4.92 -4.29 -19.21
C GLN A 302 -5.20 -3.12 -18.26
N ALA A 303 -4.39 -2.99 -17.20
CA ALA A 303 -4.52 -1.92 -16.22
C ALA A 303 -3.84 -0.61 -16.66
N GLY A 304 -3.11 -0.58 -17.77
CA GLY A 304 -2.34 0.58 -18.21
C GLY A 304 -1.12 0.87 -17.32
N LEU A 305 -0.62 -0.15 -16.60
CA LEU A 305 0.55 -0.08 -15.73
C LEU A 305 1.79 -0.69 -16.39
N SER A 306 2.96 -0.33 -15.91
CA SER A 306 4.23 -0.94 -16.28
C SER A 306 4.63 -2.04 -15.28
N GLY A 307 5.53 -2.93 -15.66
CA GLY A 307 6.09 -3.91 -14.72
C GLY A 307 6.79 -3.24 -13.54
N GLU A 308 7.37 -2.05 -13.69
CA GLU A 308 8.00 -1.30 -12.59
C GLU A 308 7.01 -0.80 -11.52
N ASP A 309 5.71 -0.78 -11.82
CA ASP A 309 4.65 -0.40 -10.87
C ASP A 309 4.23 -1.58 -9.98
N ILE A 310 4.66 -2.81 -10.31
CA ILE A 310 4.35 -4.04 -9.59
C ILE A 310 5.46 -4.30 -8.57
N VAL A 311 5.16 -4.10 -7.30
CA VAL A 311 6.13 -4.17 -6.21
C VAL A 311 5.96 -5.40 -5.32
N GLU A 312 4.83 -6.09 -5.40
CA GLU A 312 4.53 -7.27 -4.59
C GLU A 312 3.82 -8.33 -5.43
N LEU A 313 4.20 -9.59 -5.26
CA LEU A 313 3.55 -10.76 -5.86
C LEU A 313 3.25 -11.78 -4.77
N VAL A 314 2.06 -12.36 -4.81
CA VAL A 314 1.67 -13.48 -3.96
C VAL A 314 1.34 -14.66 -4.86
N LEU A 315 2.09 -15.73 -4.74
CA LEU A 315 1.90 -16.96 -5.50
C LEU A 315 1.38 -18.06 -4.57
N VAL A 316 0.38 -18.78 -5.01
CA VAL A 316 -0.19 -19.92 -4.27
C VAL A 316 -0.09 -21.16 -5.15
N GLY A 317 0.38 -22.26 -4.60
CA GLY A 317 0.50 -23.51 -5.33
C GLY A 317 0.66 -24.73 -4.43
N ASN A 318 0.38 -25.92 -4.96
CA ASN A 318 0.64 -27.16 -4.24
C ASN A 318 2.17 -27.42 -4.08
N PRO A 319 2.59 -28.38 -3.26
CA PRO A 319 4.02 -28.63 -2.99
C PRO A 319 4.89 -28.83 -4.23
N VAL A 320 4.41 -29.53 -5.25
CA VAL A 320 5.18 -29.74 -6.50
C VAL A 320 5.31 -28.43 -7.26
N MET A 321 4.22 -27.64 -7.37
CA MET A 321 4.28 -26.32 -8.02
C MET A 321 5.18 -25.37 -7.25
N HIS A 322 5.10 -25.35 -5.93
CA HIS A 322 5.96 -24.56 -5.07
C HIS A 322 7.46 -24.86 -5.31
N HIS A 323 7.84 -26.14 -5.32
CA HIS A 323 9.23 -26.54 -5.58
C HIS A 323 9.67 -26.15 -6.99
N LEU A 324 8.85 -26.43 -7.99
CA LEU A 324 9.15 -26.06 -9.37
C LEU A 324 9.26 -24.54 -9.58
N LEU A 325 8.45 -23.74 -8.88
CA LEU A 325 8.57 -22.26 -8.89
C LEU A 325 9.90 -21.77 -8.32
N LEU A 326 10.34 -22.37 -7.22
CA LEU A 326 11.61 -22.06 -6.56
C LEU A 326 12.84 -22.66 -7.29
N GLY A 327 12.63 -23.41 -8.36
CA GLY A 327 13.72 -24.12 -9.05
C GLY A 327 14.26 -25.33 -8.28
N ILE A 328 13.50 -25.83 -7.33
CA ILE A 328 13.84 -27.03 -6.54
C ILE A 328 13.34 -28.28 -7.29
N ASP A 329 14.17 -29.30 -7.34
CA ASP A 329 13.79 -30.57 -7.96
C ASP A 329 12.74 -31.28 -7.10
N PRO A 330 11.54 -31.59 -7.64
CA PRO A 330 10.47 -32.21 -6.89
C PRO A 330 10.57 -33.75 -6.82
N VAL A 331 11.66 -34.37 -7.29
CA VAL A 331 11.80 -35.85 -7.41
C VAL A 331 11.56 -36.56 -6.08
N GLU A 332 12.06 -36.03 -4.97
CA GLU A 332 11.88 -36.60 -3.64
C GLU A 332 10.41 -36.63 -3.17
N LEU A 333 9.57 -35.77 -3.77
CA LEU A 333 8.13 -35.78 -3.53
C LEU A 333 7.41 -36.96 -4.22
N GLY A 334 8.08 -37.63 -5.15
CA GLY A 334 7.50 -38.73 -5.92
C GLY A 334 7.61 -40.10 -5.26
N GLY A 335 8.32 -40.25 -4.15
CA GLY A 335 8.54 -41.54 -3.46
C GLY A 335 8.54 -41.38 -1.95
N ALA A 336 8.17 -42.45 -1.25
CA ALA A 336 8.21 -42.46 0.21
C ALA A 336 9.63 -42.17 0.71
N PRO A 337 9.85 -41.28 1.68
CA PRO A 337 8.88 -40.66 2.58
C PRO A 337 8.22 -39.35 2.07
N PHE A 338 8.25 -39.04 0.78
CA PHE A 338 7.68 -37.82 0.17
C PHE A 338 8.27 -36.52 0.74
N ALA A 339 9.60 -36.46 0.80
CA ALA A 339 10.32 -35.39 1.46
C ALA A 339 10.20 -34.04 0.73
N LEU A 340 9.86 -33.03 1.46
CA LEU A 340 9.86 -31.62 1.01
C LEU A 340 11.22 -30.98 1.33
N ALA A 341 11.79 -30.23 0.40
CA ALA A 341 12.92 -29.37 0.69
C ALA A 341 12.51 -28.15 1.52
N VAL A 342 11.29 -27.65 1.29
CA VAL A 342 10.69 -26.52 2.00
C VAL A 342 9.22 -26.81 2.24
N ASP A 343 8.79 -26.70 3.49
CA ASP A 343 7.42 -26.92 3.97
C ASP A 343 6.74 -25.65 4.50
N ALA A 344 7.34 -24.50 4.26
CA ALA A 344 6.85 -23.18 4.66
C ALA A 344 6.75 -22.24 3.47
N ALA A 345 6.01 -21.13 3.65
CA ALA A 345 5.99 -20.05 2.68
C ALA A 345 7.38 -19.40 2.58
N MET A 346 7.70 -18.95 1.37
CA MET A 346 8.99 -18.29 1.07
C MET A 346 8.77 -16.87 0.60
N ASP A 347 9.58 -15.94 1.08
CA ASP A 347 9.64 -14.56 0.62
C ASP A 347 10.98 -14.33 -0.08
N VAL A 348 10.94 -14.14 -1.40
CA VAL A 348 12.13 -14.01 -2.25
C VAL A 348 11.99 -12.76 -3.14
N ARG A 349 13.10 -12.33 -3.74
CA ARG A 349 13.03 -11.24 -4.75
C ARG A 349 12.51 -11.80 -6.09
N ALA A 350 11.68 -11.03 -6.77
CA ALA A 350 11.18 -11.40 -8.10
C ALA A 350 12.33 -11.69 -9.09
N ALA A 351 13.41 -10.91 -9.01
CA ALA A 351 14.60 -11.10 -9.82
C ALA A 351 15.32 -12.44 -9.57
N GLU A 352 15.28 -13.00 -8.35
CA GLU A 352 15.85 -14.31 -8.02
C GLU A 352 15.11 -15.44 -8.72
N LEU A 353 13.82 -15.24 -9.00
CA LEU A 353 13.01 -16.17 -9.81
C LEU A 353 13.12 -15.92 -11.31
N GLY A 354 13.79 -14.85 -11.73
CA GLY A 354 13.89 -14.43 -13.13
C GLY A 354 12.64 -13.69 -13.64
N LEU A 355 11.81 -13.14 -12.74
CA LEU A 355 10.69 -12.29 -13.09
C LEU A 355 11.14 -10.84 -13.31
N ALA A 356 10.64 -10.21 -14.38
CA ALA A 356 11.02 -8.88 -14.83
C ALA A 356 9.96 -7.82 -14.48
N ASN A 357 9.72 -7.62 -13.19
CA ASN A 357 8.90 -6.50 -12.68
C ASN A 357 9.78 -5.45 -12.01
N ASN A 358 9.24 -4.74 -11.00
CA ASN A 358 10.08 -3.82 -10.24
C ASN A 358 11.31 -4.57 -9.69
N PRO A 359 12.53 -4.06 -9.87
CA PRO A 359 13.74 -4.72 -9.38
C PRO A 359 13.76 -5.01 -7.87
N GLY A 360 13.02 -4.22 -7.07
CA GLY A 360 12.79 -4.46 -5.64
C GLY A 360 11.53 -5.25 -5.34
N GLY A 361 10.82 -5.70 -6.37
CA GLY A 361 9.60 -6.50 -6.22
C GLY A 361 9.86 -7.78 -5.44
N ARG A 362 8.96 -8.06 -4.49
CA ARG A 362 9.00 -9.27 -3.65
C ARG A 362 7.99 -10.28 -4.14
N VAL A 363 8.27 -11.53 -3.89
CA VAL A 363 7.40 -12.65 -4.20
C VAL A 363 7.21 -13.49 -2.94
N TYR A 364 6.01 -13.46 -2.41
CA TYR A 364 5.60 -14.37 -1.34
C TYR A 364 4.97 -15.61 -1.96
N ILE A 365 5.58 -16.77 -1.76
CA ILE A 365 5.13 -18.06 -2.33
C ILE A 365 4.52 -18.87 -1.21
N CYS A 366 3.20 -18.98 -1.20
CA CYS A 366 2.43 -19.74 -0.23
C CYS A 366 2.25 -21.20 -0.69
N LEU A 367 2.28 -22.10 0.27
CA LEU A 367 2.20 -23.53 0.05
C LEU A 367 0.81 -24.05 0.44
N LEU A 368 0.10 -24.68 -0.50
CA LEU A 368 -1.19 -25.34 -0.26
C LEU A 368 -0.97 -26.84 -0.02
N TYR A 369 -1.21 -27.28 1.20
CA TYR A 369 -1.08 -28.70 1.57
C TYR A 369 -2.31 -29.54 1.25
N THR A 370 -3.48 -28.94 1.03
CA THR A 370 -4.75 -29.64 0.83
C THR A 370 -5.19 -29.61 -0.63
N THR A 371 -5.67 -30.74 -1.10
CA THR A 371 -6.28 -30.90 -2.42
C THR A 371 -7.79 -30.57 -2.40
N ASP A 372 -8.33 -30.24 -1.24
CA ASP A 372 -9.77 -29.99 -1.07
C ASP A 372 -10.04 -28.47 -0.92
N ALA A 373 -10.75 -27.91 -1.89
CA ALA A 373 -11.16 -26.50 -1.92
C ALA A 373 -12.00 -26.06 -0.69
N ALA A 374 -12.45 -27.01 0.14
CA ALA A 374 -13.19 -26.74 1.37
C ALA A 374 -12.29 -26.33 2.55
N ASP A 375 -10.97 -26.62 2.51
CA ASP A 375 -10.01 -26.31 3.57
C ASP A 375 -9.17 -25.04 3.30
N GLU A 376 -9.48 -24.26 2.27
CA GLU A 376 -8.82 -23.00 1.89
C GLU A 376 -8.89 -21.87 2.94
N ARG A 377 -9.31 -22.17 4.16
CA ARG A 377 -9.47 -21.17 5.24
C ARG A 377 -8.16 -20.66 5.84
N GLY A 378 -7.00 -21.24 5.50
CA GLY A 378 -5.73 -20.93 6.15
C GLY A 378 -4.78 -20.00 5.41
N CYS A 379 -4.93 -19.83 4.10
CA CYS A 379 -3.98 -19.03 3.28
C CYS A 379 -4.48 -17.63 2.89
N VAL A 380 -5.64 -17.20 3.36
CA VAL A 380 -6.24 -15.90 3.00
C VAL A 380 -6.03 -14.84 4.08
N ASP A 381 -5.37 -15.14 5.19
CA ASP A 381 -4.88 -14.12 6.12
C ASP A 381 -3.60 -13.49 5.55
N LEU A 382 -3.78 -12.60 4.60
CA LEU A 382 -2.75 -11.70 4.10
C LEU A 382 -2.47 -10.62 5.16
N GLY A 383 -1.85 -10.98 6.29
CA GLY A 383 -1.49 -9.98 7.29
C GLY A 383 -1.35 -10.45 8.74
N GLY A 384 -1.56 -11.71 9.05
CA GLY A 384 -1.40 -12.21 10.41
C GLY A 384 -0.30 -13.28 10.50
N LEU A 385 0.85 -12.94 11.07
CA LEU A 385 1.78 -13.95 11.59
C LEU A 385 1.03 -14.80 12.65
N PRO A 386 1.13 -16.13 12.66
CA PRO A 386 0.56 -16.90 13.73
C PRO A 386 1.30 -16.57 15.02
N ASN A 387 0.57 -16.03 15.99
CA ASN A 387 1.06 -15.96 17.36
C ASN A 387 1.27 -17.39 17.86
N SER A 388 2.54 -17.72 18.14
CA SER A 388 2.99 -18.92 18.86
C SER A 388 2.37 -19.03 20.23
#